data_6919450cf7775fb2769fb74cd2495647
#
_entry.id   6919450cf7775fb2769fb74cd2495647
#
_cell.length_a   1.000
_cell.length_b   1.000
_cell.length_c   1.000
_cell.angle_alpha   90.00
_cell.angle_beta   90.00
_cell.angle_gamma   90.00
#
_symmetry.space_group_name_H-M   'P 1'
#
loop_
_entity.id
_entity.type
_entity.pdbx_description
1 polymer ?
#
loop_
_entity_poly.entity_id
_entity_poly.type
_entity_poly.pdbx_seq_one_letter_code
_entity_poly.pdbx_strand_id
1 'polypeptide(L)'
;MLARGFPPDLITYNVFIDELHKLGNLKEASELVKKMLYNGLVPDHVTYTSIIHAHLMAEHLRKARAVFLEMLSKGILPLVVTYTVLIHLFAVRGRLKLAILHFFEMHEKGVHPNVITYNALINGLCK
;
A
#
# COMPACT_ATOMS: atom_id res chain seq x y z
N MET A 1 23.79 8.99 4.07
CA MET A 1 22.96 8.25 4.97
C MET A 1 23.61 7.01 5.56
N LEU A 2 24.23 6.21 4.75
CA LEU A 2 25.02 5.09 5.26
C LEU A 2 26.42 5.51 5.63
N ALA A 3 26.71 6.80 5.54
CA ALA A 3 28.05 7.32 5.66
C ALA A 3 28.69 7.04 7.02
N ARG A 4 27.90 6.78 8.04
CA ARG A 4 28.42 6.53 9.36
C ARG A 4 28.47 5.05 9.72
N GLY A 5 28.25 4.19 8.74
CA GLY A 5 28.26 2.76 8.97
C GLY A 5 27.06 2.21 9.69
N PHE A 6 26.04 3.03 9.95
CA PHE A 6 24.82 2.54 10.58
C PHE A 6 23.89 1.98 9.50
N PRO A 7 23.31 0.81 9.77
CA PRO A 7 22.32 0.28 8.82
C PRO A 7 21.10 1.19 8.79
N PRO A 8 20.47 1.37 7.62
CA PRO A 8 19.22 2.12 7.58
C PRO A 8 18.15 1.39 8.37
N ASP A 9 17.32 2.15 9.04
CA ASP A 9 16.21 1.56 9.77
C ASP A 9 14.98 1.47 8.86
N LEU A 10 13.89 0.93 9.41
CA LEU A 10 12.66 0.73 8.66
C LEU A 10 12.12 2.04 8.10
N ILE A 11 12.16 3.11 8.88
CA ILE A 11 11.66 4.40 8.44
C ILE A 11 12.44 4.90 7.22
N THR A 12 13.76 4.75 7.26
CA THR A 12 14.63 5.16 6.15
C THR A 12 14.31 4.39 4.88
N TYR A 13 14.17 3.06 4.99
CA TYR A 13 13.81 2.25 3.83
C TYR A 13 12.44 2.65 3.27
N ASN A 14 11.47 2.89 4.14
CA ASN A 14 10.14 3.28 3.70
C ASN A 14 10.16 4.61 2.96
N VAL A 15 10.96 5.57 3.41
CA VAL A 15 11.08 6.85 2.73
C VAL A 15 11.66 6.65 1.33
N PHE A 16 12.71 5.85 1.20
CA PHE A 16 13.31 5.60 -0.11
C PHE A 16 12.37 4.84 -1.04
N ILE A 17 11.68 3.85 -0.50
CA ILE A 17 10.71 3.08 -1.30
C ILE A 17 9.64 4.02 -1.84
N ASP A 18 9.11 4.88 -0.99
CA ASP A 18 8.09 5.83 -1.40
C ASP A 18 8.60 6.78 -2.48
N GLU A 19 9.82 7.31 -2.32
CA GLU A 19 10.41 8.19 -3.33
C GLU A 19 10.60 7.48 -4.66
N LEU A 20 11.07 6.24 -4.64
CA LEU A 20 11.25 5.47 -5.86
C LEU A 20 9.92 5.22 -6.56
N HIS A 21 8.87 4.98 -5.78
CA HIS A 21 7.53 4.80 -6.33
C HIS A 21 7.03 6.08 -7.00
N LYS A 22 7.28 7.22 -6.38
CA LYS A 22 6.87 8.50 -6.94
C LYS A 22 7.58 8.79 -8.25
N LEU A 23 8.82 8.32 -8.38
CA LEU A 23 9.58 8.48 -9.60
C LEU A 23 9.28 7.41 -10.66
N GLY A 24 8.44 6.45 -10.33
CA GLY A 24 8.10 5.38 -11.24
C GLY A 24 9.12 4.25 -11.31
N ASN A 25 10.09 4.25 -10.41
CA ASN A 25 11.14 3.22 -10.39
C ASN A 25 10.71 2.01 -9.56
N LEU A 26 9.70 1.30 -10.06
CA LEU A 26 9.15 0.14 -9.34
C LEU A 26 10.17 -0.97 -9.15
N LYS A 27 11.03 -1.15 -10.14
CA LYS A 27 12.04 -2.20 -10.06
C LYS A 27 13.03 -1.93 -8.93
N GLU A 28 13.52 -0.70 -8.83
CA GLU A 28 14.45 -0.34 -7.76
C GLU A 28 13.78 -0.38 -6.40
N ALA A 29 12.51 0.00 -6.35
CA ALA A 29 11.75 -0.09 -5.10
C ALA A 29 11.66 -1.54 -4.63
N SER A 30 11.39 -2.47 -5.55
CA SER A 30 11.34 -3.90 -5.23
C SER A 30 12.69 -4.41 -4.73
N GLU A 31 13.78 -3.97 -5.37
CA GLU A 31 15.11 -4.33 -4.93
C GLU A 31 15.40 -3.85 -3.52
N LEU A 32 14.93 -2.66 -3.22
CA LEU A 32 15.13 -2.08 -1.89
C LEU A 32 14.36 -2.87 -0.82
N VAL A 33 13.15 -3.34 -1.15
CA VAL A 33 12.40 -4.19 -0.25
C VAL A 33 13.17 -5.48 0.03
N LYS A 34 13.78 -6.05 -1.00
CA LYS A 34 14.58 -7.27 -0.82
C LYS A 34 15.77 -7.02 0.09
N LYS A 35 16.44 -5.86 -0.06
CA LYS A 35 17.54 -5.51 0.82
C LYS A 35 17.07 -5.34 2.26
N MET A 36 15.91 -4.74 2.45
CA MET A 36 15.32 -4.59 3.76
C MET A 36 15.17 -5.94 4.44
N LEU A 37 14.60 -6.91 3.71
CA LEU A 37 14.41 -8.25 4.23
C LEU A 37 15.74 -8.93 4.51
N TYR A 38 16.71 -8.74 3.62
CA TYR A 38 18.02 -9.33 3.78
C TYR A 38 18.71 -8.84 5.05
N ASN A 39 18.48 -7.58 5.42
CA ASN A 39 19.05 -6.99 6.62
C ASN A 39 18.25 -7.28 7.90
N GLY A 40 17.26 -8.15 7.80
CA GLY A 40 16.49 -8.54 8.96
C GLY A 40 15.38 -7.60 9.35
N LEU A 41 15.11 -6.60 8.52
CA LEU A 41 14.00 -5.68 8.78
C LEU A 41 12.73 -6.25 8.18
N VAL A 42 11.64 -6.15 8.93
CA VAL A 42 10.36 -6.67 8.47
C VAL A 42 9.50 -5.53 7.97
N PRO A 43 8.99 -5.62 6.72
CA PRO A 43 8.10 -4.57 6.22
C PRO A 43 6.87 -4.43 7.12
N ASP A 44 6.45 -3.20 7.33
CA ASP A 44 5.27 -2.92 8.13
C ASP A 44 4.13 -2.44 7.23
N HIS A 45 3.04 -1.98 7.86
CA HIS A 45 1.88 -1.52 7.08
C HIS A 45 2.22 -0.34 6.17
N VAL A 46 3.17 0.50 6.55
CA VAL A 46 3.60 1.63 5.69
C VAL A 46 4.27 1.11 4.43
N THR A 47 5.17 0.14 4.59
CA THR A 47 5.88 -0.46 3.45
C THR A 47 4.89 -1.08 2.47
N TYR A 48 4.00 -1.92 2.98
CA TYR A 48 3.03 -2.60 2.11
C TYR A 48 2.07 -1.63 1.45
N THR A 49 1.61 -0.62 2.19
CA THR A 49 0.70 0.38 1.63
C THR A 49 1.36 1.12 0.48
N SER A 50 2.63 1.48 0.64
CA SER A 50 3.39 2.15 -0.41
C SER A 50 3.51 1.28 -1.66
N ILE A 51 3.80 0.00 -1.48
CA ILE A 51 3.93 -0.94 -2.61
C ILE A 51 2.59 -1.11 -3.32
N ILE A 52 1.52 -1.28 -2.55
CA ILE A 52 0.17 -1.41 -3.11
C ILE A 52 -0.18 -0.17 -3.91
N HIS A 53 0.05 1.00 -3.34
CA HIS A 53 -0.23 2.26 -4.01
C HIS A 53 0.51 2.36 -5.35
N ALA A 54 1.78 2.00 -5.36
CA ALA A 54 2.58 2.05 -6.57
C ALA A 54 2.06 1.13 -7.66
N HIS A 55 1.68 -0.09 -7.29
CA HIS A 55 1.13 -1.02 -8.28
C HIS A 55 -0.20 -0.51 -8.82
N LEU A 56 -1.03 0.07 -7.96
CA LEU A 56 -2.31 0.62 -8.40
C LEU A 56 -2.12 1.82 -9.34
N MET A 57 -1.15 2.67 -9.04
CA MET A 57 -0.85 3.81 -9.91
C MET A 57 -0.31 3.35 -11.26
N ALA A 58 0.40 2.24 -11.30
CA ALA A 58 0.92 1.66 -12.54
C ALA A 58 -0.09 0.75 -13.23
N GLU A 59 -1.31 0.68 -12.70
CA GLU A 59 -2.41 -0.14 -13.22
C GLU A 59 -2.14 -1.64 -13.16
N HIS A 60 -1.28 -2.05 -12.26
CA HIS A 60 -1.01 -3.47 -11.99
C HIS A 60 -1.95 -3.96 -10.88
N LEU A 61 -3.24 -4.01 -11.19
CA LEU A 61 -4.26 -4.30 -10.18
C LEU A 61 -4.08 -5.67 -9.53
N ARG A 62 -3.70 -6.66 -10.32
CA ARG A 62 -3.49 -8.00 -9.78
C ARG A 62 -2.31 -8.05 -8.81
N LYS A 63 -1.23 -7.33 -9.13
CA LYS A 63 -0.07 -7.29 -8.26
C LYS A 63 -0.38 -6.56 -6.96
N ALA A 64 -1.14 -5.47 -7.06
CA ALA A 64 -1.56 -4.75 -5.86
C ALA A 64 -2.36 -5.64 -4.94
N ARG A 65 -3.31 -6.38 -5.50
CA ARG A 65 -4.14 -7.28 -4.71
C ARG A 65 -3.30 -8.41 -4.11
N ALA A 66 -2.36 -8.95 -4.87
CA ALA A 66 -1.47 -9.99 -4.38
C ALA A 66 -0.65 -9.52 -3.20
N VAL A 67 -0.13 -8.29 -3.27
CA VAL A 67 0.63 -7.71 -2.17
C VAL A 67 -0.26 -7.51 -0.94
N PHE A 68 -1.49 -7.08 -1.15
CA PHE A 68 -2.45 -6.92 -0.05
C PHE A 68 -2.71 -8.25 0.65
N LEU A 69 -2.91 -9.32 -0.12
CA LEU A 69 -3.13 -10.65 0.44
C LEU A 69 -1.89 -11.16 1.17
N GLU A 70 -0.71 -10.87 0.63
CA GLU A 70 0.54 -11.24 1.30
C GLU A 70 0.66 -10.53 2.65
N MET A 71 0.30 -9.26 2.69
CA MET A 71 0.28 -8.48 3.92
C MET A 71 -0.58 -9.15 4.97
N LEU A 72 -1.79 -9.56 4.58
CA LEU A 72 -2.69 -10.24 5.49
C LEU A 72 -2.14 -11.59 5.96
N SER A 73 -1.51 -12.33 5.04
CA SER A 73 -0.99 -13.65 5.37
C SER A 73 0.17 -13.57 6.37
N LYS A 74 0.87 -12.46 6.40
CA LYS A 74 1.97 -12.25 7.34
C LYS A 74 1.51 -11.64 8.66
N GLY A 75 0.22 -11.48 8.84
CA GLY A 75 -0.32 -10.95 10.07
C GLY A 75 -0.19 -9.45 10.22
N ILE A 76 0.17 -8.75 9.15
CA ILE A 76 0.27 -7.29 9.17
C ILE A 76 -1.10 -6.73 8.83
N LEU A 77 -1.73 -6.08 9.80
CA LEU A 77 -3.09 -5.60 9.62
C LEU A 77 -3.12 -4.29 8.83
N PRO A 78 -3.91 -4.24 7.76
CA PRO A 78 -4.08 -2.98 7.04
C PRO A 78 -4.77 -1.95 7.92
N LEU A 79 -4.37 -0.71 7.80
CA LEU A 79 -4.99 0.39 8.52
C LEU A 79 -5.91 1.16 7.58
N VAL A 80 -6.55 2.21 8.12
CA VAL A 80 -7.51 2.98 7.35
C VAL A 80 -6.87 3.55 6.07
N VAL A 81 -5.60 3.91 6.12
CA VAL A 81 -4.90 4.45 4.94
C VAL A 81 -4.81 3.40 3.84
N THR A 82 -4.46 2.16 4.21
CA THR A 82 -4.34 1.07 3.24
C THR A 82 -5.66 0.80 2.53
N TYR A 83 -6.73 0.67 3.31
CA TYR A 83 -8.05 0.44 2.72
C TYR A 83 -8.51 1.63 1.88
N THR A 84 -8.23 2.85 2.34
CA THR A 84 -8.64 4.05 1.61
C THR A 84 -7.94 4.12 0.24
N VAL A 85 -6.65 3.77 0.20
CA VAL A 85 -5.91 3.73 -1.07
C VAL A 85 -6.54 2.71 -2.02
N LEU A 86 -6.84 1.51 -1.53
CA LEU A 86 -7.47 0.48 -2.36
C LEU A 86 -8.83 0.92 -2.86
N ILE A 87 -9.66 1.44 -1.96
CA ILE A 87 -11.00 1.87 -2.31
C ILE A 87 -10.95 2.99 -3.36
N HIS A 88 -10.12 4.00 -3.11
CA HIS A 88 -10.01 5.13 -4.00
C HIS A 88 -9.60 4.71 -5.41
N LEU A 89 -8.52 3.95 -5.50
CA LEU A 89 -7.96 3.63 -6.81
C LEU A 89 -8.81 2.60 -7.57
N PHE A 90 -9.42 1.65 -6.88
CA PHE A 90 -10.36 0.75 -7.56
C PHE A 90 -11.59 1.53 -8.05
N ALA A 91 -12.08 2.46 -7.23
CA ALA A 91 -13.27 3.22 -7.61
C ALA A 91 -13.01 4.11 -8.81
N VAL A 92 -11.89 4.84 -8.83
CA VAL A 92 -11.61 5.74 -9.96
C VAL A 92 -11.30 4.98 -11.24
N ARG A 93 -10.95 3.71 -11.14
CA ARG A 93 -10.69 2.89 -12.32
C ARG A 93 -11.90 2.06 -12.75
N GLY A 94 -13.05 2.36 -12.18
CA GLY A 94 -14.28 1.68 -12.56
C GLY A 94 -14.47 0.32 -11.95
N ARG A 95 -13.63 -0.07 -10.98
CA ARG A 95 -13.74 -1.36 -10.31
C ARG A 95 -14.54 -1.21 -9.04
N LEU A 96 -15.79 -0.76 -9.18
CA LEU A 96 -16.63 -0.44 -8.04
C LEU A 96 -16.91 -1.62 -7.13
N LYS A 97 -17.05 -2.82 -7.70
CA LYS A 97 -17.31 -4.00 -6.88
C LYS A 97 -16.16 -4.26 -5.92
N LEU A 98 -14.91 -4.12 -6.39
CA LEU A 98 -13.75 -4.31 -5.55
C LEU A 98 -13.64 -3.22 -4.50
N ALA A 99 -13.94 -1.98 -4.89
CA ALA A 99 -13.92 -0.87 -3.94
C ALA A 99 -14.91 -1.11 -2.80
N ILE A 100 -16.13 -1.51 -3.15
CA ILE A 100 -17.17 -1.76 -2.18
C ILE A 100 -16.80 -2.96 -1.30
N LEU A 101 -16.25 -4.00 -1.89
CA LEU A 101 -15.82 -5.18 -1.15
C LEU A 101 -14.81 -4.81 -0.06
N HIS A 102 -13.82 -4.00 -0.41
CA HIS A 102 -12.82 -3.57 0.57
C HIS A 102 -13.42 -2.65 1.63
N PHE A 103 -14.39 -1.84 1.24
CA PHE A 103 -15.07 -0.97 2.19
C PHE A 103 -15.78 -1.79 3.29
N PHE A 104 -16.51 -2.83 2.88
CA PHE A 104 -17.17 -3.69 3.85
C PHE A 104 -16.17 -4.52 4.64
N GLU A 105 -15.11 -4.96 3.98
CA GLU A 105 -14.09 -5.74 4.66
C GLU A 105 -13.43 -4.95 5.79
N MET A 106 -13.17 -3.66 5.57
CA MET A 106 -12.56 -2.86 6.61
C MET A 106 -13.47 -2.74 7.83
N HIS A 107 -14.80 -2.65 7.61
CA HIS A 107 -15.75 -2.66 8.70
C HIS A 107 -15.67 -3.96 9.50
N GLU A 108 -15.63 -5.09 8.80
CA GLU A 108 -15.58 -6.38 9.45
C GLU A 108 -14.33 -6.57 10.28
N LYS A 109 -13.24 -5.96 9.86
CA LYS A 109 -11.96 -6.07 10.57
C LYS A 109 -11.79 -5.02 11.65
N GLY A 110 -12.82 -4.23 11.91
CA GLY A 110 -12.76 -3.22 12.96
C GLY A 110 -12.01 -1.96 12.59
N VAL A 111 -11.69 -1.80 11.31
CA VAL A 111 -11.04 -0.57 10.84
C VAL A 111 -12.12 0.40 10.42
N HIS A 112 -12.21 1.53 11.14
CA HIS A 112 -13.30 2.47 10.90
C HIS A 112 -13.00 3.44 9.77
N PRO A 113 -13.89 3.54 8.76
CA PRO A 113 -13.70 4.52 7.69
C PRO A 113 -13.72 5.93 8.23
N ASN A 114 -12.96 6.81 7.60
CA ASN A 114 -12.98 8.23 7.94
C ASN A 114 -13.56 9.01 6.76
N VAL A 115 -13.56 10.35 6.89
CA VAL A 115 -14.11 11.21 5.84
C VAL A 115 -13.40 10.97 4.51
N ILE A 116 -12.11 10.76 4.53
CA ILE A 116 -11.34 10.53 3.31
C ILE A 116 -11.78 9.23 2.64
N THR A 117 -12.04 8.19 3.43
CA THR A 117 -12.52 6.91 2.90
C THR A 117 -13.87 7.07 2.22
N TYR A 118 -14.80 7.74 2.87
CA TYR A 118 -16.12 7.99 2.30
C TYR A 118 -16.04 8.84 1.04
N ASN A 119 -15.21 9.87 1.05
CA ASN A 119 -15.04 10.72 -0.13
C ASN A 119 -14.46 9.94 -1.30
N ALA A 120 -13.52 9.04 -1.02
CA ALA A 120 -12.93 8.21 -2.07
C ALA A 120 -14.00 7.35 -2.75
N LEU A 121 -14.86 6.74 -1.96
CA LEU A 121 -15.92 5.90 -2.50
C LEU A 121 -16.95 6.72 -3.27
N ILE A 122 -17.36 7.84 -2.71
CA ILE A 122 -18.34 8.72 -3.35
C ILE A 122 -17.79 9.26 -4.67
N ASN A 123 -16.54 9.69 -4.69
CA ASN A 123 -15.93 10.20 -5.93
C ASN A 123 -15.90 9.12 -7.01
N GLY A 124 -15.63 7.90 -6.63
CA GLY A 124 -15.66 6.79 -7.58
C GLY A 124 -17.05 6.53 -8.13
N LEU A 125 -18.06 6.62 -7.26
CA LEU A 125 -19.44 6.37 -7.66
C LEU A 125 -19.97 7.48 -8.57
N CYS A 126 -19.44 8.68 -8.45
CA CYS A 126 -19.88 9.82 -9.26
C CYS A 126 -19.29 9.82 -10.67
N LYS A 127 -18.41 8.92 -10.96
CA LYS A 127 -17.85 8.78 -12.29
C LYS A 127 -18.58 7.72 -13.08
#